data_878da9dbdb15ad220bcc27e105665cbd
#
_entry.id   878da9dbdb15ad220bcc27e105665cbd
#
_cell.length_a   1.000
_cell.length_b   1.000
_cell.length_c   1.000
_cell.angle_alpha   90.00
_cell.angle_beta   90.00
_cell.angle_gamma   90.00
#
_symmetry.space_group_name_H-M   'P 1'
#
loop_
_entity.id
_entity.type
_entity.pdbx_description
1 polymer ?
#
loop_
_entity_poly.entity_id
_entity_poly.type
_entity_poly.pdbx_seq_one_letter_code
_entity_poly.pdbx_strand_id
1 'polypeptide(L)'
;MPIDADLIKDMKYDTYIAFVSGNNFIPFYFIVDVYHEGLQYYVIRSIGGNLILLLPVGLLFPLLFKKLNNVKRILLTGFFISLFIELAQLSISVYIRSVYRSFDVDDLILNTLGTVIGYWLFFILSMFYKRVTYRFKSNTSINIE
;
A
#
# COMPACT_ATOMS: atom_id res chain seq x y z
N MET A 1 -33.63 34.95 4.77
CA MET A 1 -33.93 33.94 3.75
C MET A 1 -33.93 32.61 4.46
N PRO A 2 -35.04 31.89 4.63
CA PRO A 2 -35.01 30.59 5.26
C PRO A 2 -34.27 29.62 4.33
N ILE A 3 -33.34 28.87 4.87
CA ILE A 3 -32.62 27.82 4.14
C ILE A 3 -33.65 26.73 3.87
N ASP A 4 -33.84 26.41 2.59
CA ASP A 4 -34.80 25.44 2.13
C ASP A 4 -34.41 24.04 2.64
N ALA A 5 -35.28 23.40 3.41
CA ALA A 5 -35.04 22.11 4.02
C ALA A 5 -34.85 21.00 2.95
N ASP A 6 -35.49 21.17 1.79
CA ASP A 6 -35.36 20.23 0.65
C ASP A 6 -33.98 20.34 0.01
N LEU A 7 -33.42 21.55 -0.09
CA LEU A 7 -32.07 21.77 -0.59
C LEU A 7 -30.99 21.10 0.29
N ILE A 8 -31.19 21.11 1.61
CA ILE A 8 -30.29 20.42 2.55
C ILE A 8 -30.41 18.91 2.42
N LYS A 9 -31.61 18.42 2.16
CA LYS A 9 -31.89 16.99 1.98
C LYS A 9 -31.28 16.45 0.69
N ASP A 10 -31.40 17.20 -0.40
CA ASP A 10 -30.80 16.86 -1.70
C ASP A 10 -29.26 16.90 -1.63
N MET A 11 -28.67 17.93 -0.98
CA MET A 11 -27.21 17.97 -0.74
C MET A 11 -26.71 16.80 0.10
N LYS A 12 -27.47 16.34 1.09
CA LYS A 12 -27.10 15.15 1.88
C LYS A 12 -27.19 13.88 1.07
N TYR A 13 -28.20 13.77 0.21
CA TYR A 13 -28.39 12.63 -0.67
C TYR A 13 -27.28 12.54 -1.71
N ASP A 14 -26.95 13.65 -2.38
CA ASP A 14 -25.86 13.72 -3.37
C ASP A 14 -24.51 13.40 -2.76
N THR A 15 -24.24 13.90 -1.54
CA THR A 15 -23.00 13.58 -0.81
C THR A 15 -22.96 12.11 -0.41
N TYR A 16 -24.08 11.53 0.00
CA TYR A 16 -24.16 10.09 0.32
C TYR A 16 -23.94 9.23 -0.91
N ILE A 17 -24.56 9.54 -2.05
CA ILE A 17 -24.37 8.82 -3.31
C ILE A 17 -22.91 8.92 -3.78
N ALA A 18 -22.31 10.12 -3.75
CA ALA A 18 -20.92 10.31 -4.09
C ALA A 18 -19.97 9.52 -3.18
N PHE A 19 -20.29 9.43 -1.89
CA PHE A 19 -19.54 8.62 -0.94
C PHE A 19 -19.66 7.12 -1.25
N VAL A 20 -20.87 6.61 -1.49
CA VAL A 20 -21.10 5.19 -1.78
C VAL A 20 -20.52 4.78 -3.14
N SER A 21 -20.68 5.61 -4.16
CA SER A 21 -20.19 5.32 -5.52
C SER A 21 -18.68 5.49 -5.68
N GLY A 22 -18.04 6.27 -4.79
CA GLY A 22 -16.60 6.50 -4.82
C GLY A 22 -15.77 5.40 -4.16
N ASN A 23 -16.38 4.56 -3.29
CA ASN A 23 -15.63 3.52 -2.57
C ASN A 23 -15.68 2.18 -3.30
N ASN A 24 -14.54 1.53 -3.41
CA ASN A 24 -14.43 0.19 -3.97
C ASN A 24 -14.28 -0.85 -2.85
N PHE A 25 -15.29 -1.69 -2.69
CA PHE A 25 -15.29 -2.83 -1.75
C PHE A 25 -15.16 -4.18 -2.45
N ILE A 26 -15.01 -4.19 -3.79
CA ILE A 26 -14.95 -5.41 -4.60
C ILE A 26 -13.48 -5.68 -4.94
N PRO A 27 -12.88 -6.76 -4.42
CA PRO A 27 -11.51 -7.12 -4.78
C PRO A 27 -11.37 -7.35 -6.29
N PHE A 28 -10.25 -6.89 -6.84
CA PHE A 28 -9.90 -7.00 -8.27
C PHE A 28 -10.80 -6.19 -9.21
N TYR A 29 -11.47 -5.16 -8.69
CA TYR A 29 -12.25 -4.24 -9.51
C TYR A 29 -11.35 -3.46 -10.50
N PHE A 30 -10.07 -3.32 -10.19
CA PHE A 30 -9.06 -2.73 -11.06
C PHE A 30 -9.05 -3.33 -12.48
N ILE A 31 -9.51 -4.57 -12.68
CA ILE A 31 -9.61 -5.18 -14.01
C ILE A 31 -10.62 -4.42 -14.88
N VAL A 32 -11.69 -3.93 -14.28
CA VAL A 32 -12.70 -3.11 -14.96
C VAL A 32 -12.13 -1.73 -15.30
N ASP A 33 -11.38 -1.12 -14.37
CA ASP A 33 -10.77 0.18 -14.58
C ASP A 33 -9.69 0.13 -15.67
N VAL A 34 -8.90 -0.95 -15.71
CA VAL A 34 -7.93 -1.19 -16.81
C VAL A 34 -8.63 -1.25 -18.17
N TYR A 35 -9.80 -1.86 -18.24
CA TYR A 35 -10.57 -1.93 -19.48
C TYR A 35 -11.05 -0.54 -19.94
N HIS A 36 -11.46 0.32 -19.02
CA HIS A 36 -11.98 1.65 -19.31
C HIS A 36 -10.91 2.72 -19.53
N GLU A 37 -9.87 2.75 -18.70
CA GLU A 37 -8.84 3.80 -18.70
C GLU A 37 -7.61 3.46 -19.56
N GLY A 38 -7.43 2.19 -19.89
CA GLY A 38 -6.26 1.66 -20.58
C GLY A 38 -5.15 1.20 -19.63
N LEU A 39 -4.54 0.09 -20.01
CA LEU A 39 -3.57 -0.65 -19.18
C LEU A 39 -2.39 0.20 -18.72
N GLN A 40 -1.79 1.00 -19.61
CA GLN A 40 -0.57 1.74 -19.30
C GLN A 40 -0.78 2.81 -18.23
N TYR A 41 -1.84 3.57 -18.33
CA TYR A 41 -2.16 4.65 -17.40
C TYR A 41 -2.51 4.10 -16.03
N TYR A 42 -3.35 3.07 -15.98
CA TYR A 42 -3.78 2.44 -14.73
C TYR A 42 -2.62 1.75 -14.00
N VAL A 43 -1.78 1.00 -14.72
CA VAL A 43 -0.62 0.30 -14.13
C VAL A 43 0.35 1.28 -13.49
N ILE A 44 0.66 2.40 -14.13
CA ILE A 44 1.61 3.38 -13.56
C ILE A 44 1.00 4.09 -12.35
N ARG A 45 -0.22 4.54 -12.44
CA ARG A 45 -0.84 5.40 -11.43
C ARG A 45 -1.29 4.63 -10.19
N SER A 46 -2.02 3.53 -10.36
CA SER A 46 -2.64 2.79 -9.26
C SER A 46 -1.77 1.63 -8.80
N ILE A 47 -1.48 0.68 -9.68
CA ILE A 47 -0.72 -0.51 -9.31
C ILE A 47 0.71 -0.13 -8.89
N GLY A 48 1.41 0.65 -9.72
CA GLY A 48 2.79 1.06 -9.43
C GLY A 48 2.88 1.93 -8.18
N GLY A 49 2.00 2.91 -8.03
CA GLY A 49 1.96 3.81 -6.88
C GLY A 49 1.79 3.07 -5.56
N ASN A 50 0.79 2.18 -5.49
CA ASN A 50 0.46 1.45 -4.28
C ASN A 50 1.50 0.37 -3.94
N LEU A 51 2.02 -0.38 -4.93
CA LEU A 51 3.10 -1.32 -4.68
C LEU A 51 4.36 -0.65 -4.11
N ILE A 52 4.75 0.51 -4.65
CA ILE A 52 5.94 1.24 -4.23
C ILE A 52 5.73 1.88 -2.86
N LEU A 53 4.51 2.28 -2.50
CA LEU A 53 4.21 3.00 -1.26
C LEU A 53 4.68 2.25 -0.01
N LEU A 54 4.39 0.97 0.11
CA LEU A 54 4.76 0.16 1.27
C LEU A 54 5.95 -0.80 1.04
N LEU A 55 6.56 -0.80 -0.13
CA LEU A 55 7.79 -1.56 -0.40
C LEU A 55 8.91 -1.22 0.59
N PRO A 56 9.18 0.07 0.96
CA PRO A 56 10.18 0.42 1.96
C PRO A 56 9.90 -0.21 3.34
N VAL A 57 8.65 -0.37 3.72
CA VAL A 57 8.27 -1.03 4.99
C VAL A 57 8.76 -2.48 5.01
N GLY A 58 8.50 -3.22 3.94
CA GLY A 58 8.97 -4.60 3.81
C GLY A 58 10.48 -4.74 3.78
N LEU A 59 11.18 -3.79 3.15
CA LEU A 59 12.63 -3.77 3.03
C LEU A 59 13.33 -3.39 4.35
N LEU A 60 12.86 -2.35 5.02
CA LEU A 60 13.56 -1.73 6.15
C LEU A 60 13.14 -2.29 7.51
N PHE A 61 11.87 -2.67 7.68
CA PHE A 61 11.37 -3.13 8.98
C PHE A 61 12.07 -4.40 9.50
N PRO A 62 12.41 -5.41 8.70
CA PRO A 62 13.20 -6.55 9.17
C PRO A 62 14.62 -6.17 9.63
N LEU A 63 15.20 -5.09 9.08
CA LEU A 63 16.48 -4.54 9.52
C LEU A 63 16.36 -3.87 10.89
N LEU A 64 15.31 -3.08 11.08
CA LEU A 64 15.07 -2.30 12.30
C LEU A 64 14.52 -3.17 13.43
N PHE A 65 13.65 -4.11 13.11
CA PHE A 65 12.93 -4.93 14.08
C PHE A 65 13.15 -6.43 13.80
N LYS A 66 14.09 -7.05 14.50
CA LYS A 66 14.41 -8.48 14.35
C LYS A 66 13.17 -9.39 14.50
N LYS A 67 12.17 -8.97 15.28
CA LYS A 67 10.91 -9.69 15.46
C LYS A 67 10.07 -9.77 14.17
N LEU A 68 10.25 -8.83 13.25
CA LEU A 68 9.54 -8.77 11.96
C LEU A 68 10.22 -9.56 10.84
N ASN A 69 11.33 -10.26 11.11
CA ASN A 69 11.99 -11.11 10.14
C ASN A 69 11.23 -12.43 9.93
N ASN A 70 9.97 -12.31 9.53
CA ASN A 70 9.07 -13.42 9.20
C ASN A 70 7.98 -12.93 8.24
N VAL A 71 7.74 -13.67 7.15
CA VAL A 71 6.77 -13.32 6.10
C VAL A 71 5.38 -13.02 6.67
N LYS A 72 4.87 -13.86 7.57
CA LYS A 72 3.53 -13.68 8.15
C LYS A 72 3.43 -12.37 8.94
N ARG A 73 4.47 -12.04 9.72
CA ARG A 73 4.49 -10.80 10.51
C ARG A 73 4.60 -9.57 9.63
N ILE A 74 5.44 -9.63 8.59
CA ILE A 74 5.57 -8.54 7.62
C ILE A 74 4.26 -8.33 6.85
N LEU A 75 3.62 -9.40 6.41
CA LEU A 75 2.33 -9.33 5.73
C LEU A 75 1.27 -8.66 6.63
N LEU A 76 1.15 -9.10 7.89
CA LEU A 76 0.23 -8.48 8.84
C LEU A 76 0.58 -7.01 9.10
N THR A 77 1.86 -6.67 9.24
CA THR A 77 2.30 -5.29 9.42
C THR A 77 1.92 -4.43 8.21
N GLY A 78 2.19 -4.92 6.99
CA GLY A 78 1.81 -4.23 5.76
C GLY A 78 0.30 -4.04 5.64
N PHE A 79 -0.46 -5.09 5.95
CA PHE A 79 -1.93 -5.04 5.96
C PHE A 79 -2.47 -3.97 6.92
N PHE A 80 -2.00 -3.94 8.17
CA PHE A 80 -2.49 -2.96 9.14
C PHE A 80 -2.05 -1.53 8.82
N ILE A 81 -0.84 -1.34 8.30
CA ILE A 81 -0.39 -0.01 7.84
C ILE A 81 -1.24 0.43 6.65
N SER A 82 -1.47 -0.43 5.66
CA SER A 82 -2.32 -0.12 4.52
C SER A 82 -3.75 0.20 4.94
N LEU A 83 -4.34 -0.62 5.81
CA LEU A 83 -5.68 -0.36 6.34
C LEU A 83 -5.77 0.99 7.06
N PHE A 84 -4.74 1.34 7.84
CA PHE A 84 -4.68 2.64 8.50
C PHE A 84 -4.63 3.79 7.49
N ILE A 85 -3.87 3.64 6.40
CA ILE A 85 -3.79 4.64 5.32
C ILE A 85 -5.16 4.82 4.67
N GLU A 86 -5.83 3.73 4.29
CA GLU A 86 -7.15 3.75 3.67
C GLU A 86 -8.21 4.40 4.57
N LEU A 87 -8.21 4.06 5.86
CA LEU A 87 -9.13 4.66 6.83
C LEU A 87 -8.82 6.15 7.06
N ALA A 88 -7.56 6.55 7.05
CA ALA A 88 -7.17 7.95 7.16
C ALA A 88 -7.63 8.75 5.93
N GLN A 89 -7.46 8.21 4.73
CA GLN A 89 -7.93 8.84 3.48
C GLN A 89 -9.45 8.99 3.46
N LEU A 90 -10.17 7.94 3.87
CA LEU A 90 -11.62 7.98 4.02
C LEU A 90 -12.06 9.05 5.04
N SER A 91 -11.39 9.10 6.20
CA SER A 91 -11.69 10.08 7.26
C SER A 91 -11.49 11.53 6.79
N ILE A 92 -10.41 11.77 6.02
CA ILE A 92 -10.15 13.08 5.41
C ILE A 92 -11.26 13.43 4.42
N SER A 93 -11.65 12.53 3.53
CA SER A 93 -12.72 12.74 2.55
C SER A 93 -14.04 13.09 3.22
N VAL A 94 -14.40 12.41 4.32
CA VAL A 94 -15.59 12.73 5.12
C VAL A 94 -15.48 14.11 5.78
N TYR A 95 -14.32 14.43 6.34
CA TYR A 95 -14.11 15.71 7.03
C TYR A 95 -14.22 16.91 6.09
N ILE A 96 -13.60 16.84 4.89
CA ILE A 96 -13.65 17.95 3.91
C ILE A 96 -14.95 17.95 3.10
N ARG A 97 -15.85 16.98 3.31
CA ARG A 97 -17.11 16.82 2.55
C ARG A 97 -16.90 16.81 1.02
N SER A 98 -15.79 16.24 0.59
CA SER A 98 -15.44 16.11 -0.83
C SER A 98 -14.81 14.75 -1.05
N VAL A 99 -15.05 14.14 -2.20
CA VAL A 99 -14.40 12.88 -2.59
C VAL A 99 -12.95 13.18 -2.96
N TYR A 100 -12.09 13.36 -1.95
CA TYR A 100 -10.65 13.55 -2.14
C TYR A 100 -9.97 12.24 -2.49
N ARG A 101 -10.25 11.18 -1.71
CA ARG A 101 -9.90 9.79 -1.99
C ARG A 101 -10.97 8.88 -1.39
N SER A 102 -11.28 7.84 -2.11
CA SER A 102 -12.21 6.78 -1.70
C SER A 102 -11.43 5.64 -1.06
N PHE A 103 -12.09 4.91 -0.19
CA PHE A 103 -11.58 3.62 0.31
C PHE A 103 -11.54 2.62 -0.84
N ASP A 104 -10.39 1.96 -1.04
CA ASP A 104 -10.21 0.98 -2.10
C ASP A 104 -9.56 -0.30 -1.57
N VAL A 105 -10.28 -1.41 -1.70
CA VAL A 105 -9.77 -2.74 -1.30
C VAL A 105 -8.60 -3.18 -2.19
N ASP A 106 -8.56 -2.77 -3.45
CA ASP A 106 -7.45 -3.09 -4.34
C ASP A 106 -6.18 -2.37 -3.92
N ASP A 107 -6.28 -1.12 -3.46
CA ASP A 107 -5.16 -0.38 -2.88
C ASP A 107 -4.64 -1.06 -1.61
N LEU A 108 -5.53 -1.56 -0.76
CA LEU A 108 -5.16 -2.33 0.43
C LEU A 108 -4.37 -3.61 0.06
N ILE A 109 -4.80 -4.32 -0.96
CA ILE A 109 -4.13 -5.53 -1.46
C ILE A 109 -2.76 -5.17 -2.05
N LEU A 110 -2.70 -4.18 -2.92
CA LEU A 110 -1.48 -3.76 -3.62
C LEU A 110 -0.41 -3.23 -2.64
N ASN A 111 -0.78 -2.41 -1.69
CA ASN A 111 0.09 -1.93 -0.62
C ASN A 111 0.67 -3.10 0.21
N THR A 112 -0.18 -4.05 0.58
CA THR A 112 0.24 -5.24 1.33
C THR A 112 1.20 -6.10 0.50
N LEU A 113 0.91 -6.31 -0.79
CA LEU A 113 1.82 -7.00 -1.72
C LEU A 113 3.15 -6.27 -1.86
N GLY A 114 3.14 -4.94 -1.96
CA GLY A 114 4.36 -4.11 -1.97
C GLY A 114 5.25 -4.37 -0.75
N THR A 115 4.65 -4.48 0.43
CA THR A 115 5.37 -4.85 1.66
C THR A 115 6.01 -6.24 1.56
N VAL A 116 5.31 -7.22 1.02
CA VAL A 116 5.86 -8.59 0.84
C VAL A 116 7.00 -8.59 -0.18
N ILE A 117 6.85 -7.88 -1.29
CA ILE A 117 7.92 -7.72 -2.30
C ILE A 117 9.16 -7.06 -1.66
N GLY A 118 8.97 -5.99 -0.87
CA GLY A 118 10.05 -5.36 -0.11
C GLY A 118 10.79 -6.33 0.82
N TYR A 119 10.06 -7.22 1.49
CA TYR A 119 10.65 -8.26 2.33
C TYR A 119 11.48 -9.28 1.51
N TRP A 120 11.01 -9.67 0.34
CA TRP A 120 11.79 -10.54 -0.55
C TRP A 120 13.08 -9.88 -1.02
N LEU A 121 13.03 -8.58 -1.34
CA LEU A 121 14.23 -7.80 -1.67
C LEU A 121 15.21 -7.77 -0.49
N PHE A 122 14.73 -7.50 0.73
CA PHE A 122 15.55 -7.59 1.94
C PHE A 122 16.23 -8.96 2.07
N PHE A 123 15.50 -10.05 1.88
CA PHE A 123 16.03 -11.40 1.99
C PHE A 123 17.14 -11.66 0.97
N ILE A 124 16.92 -11.29 -0.29
CA ILE A 124 17.92 -11.40 -1.36
C ILE A 124 19.19 -10.59 -1.03
N LEU A 125 19.03 -9.32 -0.65
CA LEU A 125 20.15 -8.45 -0.29
C LEU A 125 20.92 -8.99 0.92
N SER A 126 20.23 -9.52 1.91
CA SER A 126 20.83 -10.14 3.10
C SER A 126 21.67 -11.37 2.74
N MET A 127 21.22 -12.20 1.80
CA MET A 127 21.99 -13.36 1.30
C MET A 127 23.25 -12.90 0.58
N PHE A 128 23.14 -11.91 -0.30
CA PHE A 128 24.29 -11.35 -1.02
C PHE A 128 25.33 -10.78 -0.05
N TYR A 129 24.90 -9.97 0.91
CA TYR A 129 25.77 -9.38 1.92
C TYR A 129 26.55 -10.46 2.71
N LYS A 130 25.86 -11.49 3.20
CA LYS A 130 26.49 -12.61 3.91
C LYS A 130 27.51 -13.33 3.04
N ARG A 131 27.19 -13.60 1.76
CA ARG A 131 28.08 -14.30 0.83
C ARG A 131 29.35 -13.50 0.54
N VAL A 132 29.24 -12.19 0.33
CA VAL A 132 30.36 -11.29 0.11
C VAL A 132 31.25 -11.21 1.35
N THR A 133 30.66 -11.00 2.53
CA THR A 133 31.41 -10.90 3.80
C THR A 133 32.14 -12.20 4.12
N TYR A 134 31.54 -13.35 3.86
CA TYR A 134 32.17 -14.65 4.05
C TYR A 134 33.40 -14.82 3.15
N ARG A 135 33.30 -14.46 1.86
CA ARG A 135 34.43 -14.53 0.92
C ARG A 135 35.59 -13.63 1.34
N PHE A 136 35.31 -12.40 1.77
CA PHE A 136 36.36 -11.48 2.25
C PHE A 136 37.09 -12.06 3.47
N LYS A 137 36.37 -12.61 4.44
CA LYS A 137 36.94 -13.19 5.64
C LYS A 137 37.79 -14.44 5.34
N SER A 138 37.36 -15.29 4.40
CA SER A 138 38.10 -16.46 3.95
C SER A 138 39.43 -16.07 3.27
N ASN A 139 39.44 -15.06 2.42
CA ASN A 139 40.65 -14.62 1.72
C ASN A 139 41.66 -13.93 2.65
N THR A 140 41.18 -13.27 3.70
CA THR A 140 42.09 -12.59 4.67
C THR A 140 42.79 -13.60 5.58
N SER A 141 42.17 -14.73 5.90
CA SER A 141 42.79 -15.81 6.71
C SER A 141 43.84 -16.61 5.96
N ILE A 142 43.82 -16.67 4.63
CA ILE A 142 44.82 -17.40 3.82
C ILE A 142 46.10 -16.55 3.66
N ASN A 143 46.08 -15.25 3.80
CA ASN A 143 47.25 -14.37 3.63
C ASN A 143 48.05 -14.10 4.92
N ILE A 144 47.75 -14.80 6.02
CA ILE A 144 48.40 -14.61 7.33
C ILE A 144 49.25 -15.85 7.71
N GLU A 145 49.24 -16.92 6.91
CA GLU A 145 50.15 -18.08 7.00
C GLU A 145 51.33 -17.92 6.01
#